data_daa60fe940ce98b4fcb12f141bcd1dfc
#
_entry.id   daa60fe940ce98b4fcb12f141bcd1dfc
#
_cell.length_a   1.000
_cell.length_b   1.000
_cell.length_c   1.000
_cell.angle_alpha   90.00
_cell.angle_beta   90.00
_cell.angle_gamma   90.00
#
_symmetry.space_group_name_H-M   'P 1'
#
loop_
_entity.id
_entity.type
_entity.pdbx_description
1 polymer ?
#
loop_
_entity_poly.entity_id
_entity_poly.type
_entity_poly.pdbx_seq_one_letter_code
_entity_poly.pdbx_strand_id
1 'polypeptide(L)'
;MKLGIKLHRTVSCVALSLAGAIITGPSALQAQTIDARCPGLALQDRAAQDACQKAIDIFAFMTPQLGIGLVGGNAMLGTGGALGGIGRFSIGVRGNAIRGRVPQVANVNPAVTGAVRSDYGVSNQMVGLPAVEGAFGLFGGVPLGVTHALAIDALLSATYVPEFTSNNVAVSLPDGSLKVGFGGRLGLIMESLVTPSVSLTYLKRDLPSTSIVATSGNDDISVTGIGVKTSAWRAVAGKSVGFFGLALGAGKDSYDSRATGAVRVNQGAISVDGGPYALSQKVTRTNMFADFSLNFPFIKFAAEIGRVSGGTINTYNTFSGKRADDALSYASVGLRIGN
;
A
#
# COMPACT_ATOMS: atom_id res chain seq x y z
N MET A 1 -41.14 -40.61 46.38
CA MET A 1 -39.79 -40.83 45.93
C MET A 1 -39.69 -40.27 44.53
N LYS A 2 -39.28 -38.99 44.39
CA LYS A 2 -39.15 -38.27 43.10
C LYS A 2 -37.67 -38.01 42.85
N LEU A 3 -37.12 -38.69 41.84
CA LEU A 3 -35.76 -38.47 41.37
C LEU A 3 -35.77 -37.35 40.34
N GLY A 4 -35.20 -36.20 40.65
CA GLY A 4 -35.03 -35.09 39.73
C GLY A 4 -33.62 -35.15 39.13
N ILE A 5 -33.51 -35.40 37.81
CA ILE A 5 -32.26 -35.37 37.09
C ILE A 5 -32.07 -33.94 36.56
N LYS A 6 -31.09 -33.23 37.12
CA LYS A 6 -30.58 -31.93 36.61
C LYS A 6 -29.56 -32.17 35.51
N LEU A 7 -29.92 -31.84 34.30
CA LEU A 7 -29.03 -31.85 33.13
C LEU A 7 -28.23 -30.54 33.13
N HIS A 8 -26.95 -30.55 33.54
CA HIS A 8 -26.04 -29.43 33.35
C HIS A 8 -25.49 -29.49 31.93
N ARG A 9 -25.90 -28.54 31.09
CA ARG A 9 -25.26 -28.23 29.81
C ARG A 9 -24.06 -27.32 30.10
N THR A 10 -22.84 -27.85 30.12
CA THR A 10 -21.60 -27.09 30.04
C THR A 10 -21.33 -26.73 28.58
N VAL A 11 -21.48 -25.45 28.27
CA VAL A 11 -21.01 -24.88 27.00
C VAL A 11 -19.53 -24.57 27.19
N SER A 12 -18.67 -25.43 26.61
CA SER A 12 -17.22 -25.17 26.56
C SER A 12 -16.94 -24.15 25.46
N CYS A 13 -16.69 -22.90 25.85
CA CYS A 13 -16.06 -21.91 24.96
C CYS A 13 -14.57 -22.27 24.80
N VAL A 14 -14.20 -22.84 23.66
CA VAL A 14 -12.80 -22.98 23.26
C VAL A 14 -12.31 -21.60 22.79
N ALA A 15 -11.67 -20.88 23.70
CA ALA A 15 -10.92 -19.68 23.36
C ALA A 15 -9.57 -20.10 22.73
N LEU A 16 -9.46 -19.94 21.41
CA LEU A 16 -8.21 -20.14 20.68
C LEU A 16 -7.32 -18.91 20.92
N SER A 17 -6.46 -18.96 21.93
CA SER A 17 -5.44 -17.95 22.18
C SER A 17 -4.25 -18.17 21.23
N LEU A 18 -4.21 -17.44 20.10
CA LEU A 18 -3.00 -17.28 19.30
C LEU A 18 -2.05 -16.30 20.01
N ALA A 19 -1.22 -16.82 20.91
CA ALA A 19 -0.06 -16.09 21.44
C ALA A 19 1.07 -16.13 20.39
N GLY A 20 1.11 -15.12 19.51
CA GLY A 20 2.25 -14.87 18.64
C GLY A 20 3.39 -14.27 19.44
N ALA A 21 4.45 -15.03 19.75
CA ALA A 21 5.69 -14.51 20.32
C ALA A 21 6.35 -13.56 19.32
N ILE A 22 6.32 -12.25 19.61
CA ILE A 22 7.10 -11.24 18.89
C ILE A 22 8.53 -11.34 19.41
N ILE A 23 9.39 -12.02 18.67
CA ILE A 23 10.84 -11.99 18.93
C ILE A 23 11.34 -10.66 18.37
N THR A 24 11.47 -9.65 19.21
CA THR A 24 12.19 -8.42 18.89
C THR A 24 13.69 -8.69 19.07
N GLY A 25 14.35 -9.12 17.98
CA GLY A 25 15.81 -9.15 17.94
C GLY A 25 16.36 -7.72 17.97
N PRO A 26 17.55 -7.47 18.57
CA PRO A 26 18.19 -6.17 18.54
C PRO A 26 18.48 -5.80 17.07
N SER A 27 17.92 -4.67 16.62
CA SER A 27 18.27 -4.09 15.33
C SER A 27 19.74 -3.67 15.39
N ALA A 28 20.62 -4.44 14.75
CA ALA A 28 22.01 -4.01 14.56
C ALA A 28 21.96 -2.67 13.83
N LEU A 29 22.53 -1.63 14.42
CA LEU A 29 22.84 -0.36 13.77
C LEU A 29 23.87 -0.65 12.67
N GLN A 30 23.40 -1.04 11.47
CA GLN A 30 24.26 -1.07 10.31
C GLN A 30 24.68 0.35 10.02
N ALA A 31 26.00 0.60 10.02
CA ALA A 31 26.55 1.85 9.54
C ALA A 31 26.07 2.03 8.09
N GLN A 32 25.20 3.01 7.89
CA GLN A 32 24.63 3.28 6.58
C GLN A 32 25.74 3.90 5.72
N THR A 33 26.19 3.17 4.72
CA THR A 33 27.17 3.60 3.75
C THR A 33 26.50 4.36 2.60
N ILE A 34 27.27 5.25 1.97
CA ILE A 34 26.82 5.92 0.74
C ILE A 34 26.54 4.85 -0.31
N ASP A 35 25.45 5.03 -1.06
CA ASP A 35 25.05 4.09 -2.11
C ASP A 35 26.10 4.07 -3.24
N ALA A 36 26.51 2.88 -3.67
CA ALA A 36 27.52 2.68 -4.70
C ALA A 36 27.13 3.28 -6.07
N ARG A 37 25.85 3.58 -6.28
CA ARG A 37 25.37 4.26 -7.49
C ARG A 37 25.69 5.75 -7.51
N CYS A 38 26.12 6.32 -6.38
CA CYS A 38 26.48 7.72 -6.23
C CYS A 38 28.01 7.91 -6.20
N PRO A 39 28.69 7.88 -7.35
CA PRO A 39 30.13 8.07 -7.40
C PRO A 39 30.52 9.54 -7.10
N GLY A 40 31.63 9.76 -6.43
CA GLY A 40 32.08 11.09 -6.01
C GLY A 40 33.61 11.19 -5.94
N LEU A 41 34.31 10.65 -6.95
CA LEU A 41 35.75 10.58 -6.94
C LEU A 41 36.42 11.93 -7.25
N ALA A 42 35.86 12.74 -8.15
CA ALA A 42 36.36 14.09 -8.46
C ALA A 42 35.73 15.14 -7.53
N LEU A 43 36.43 16.25 -7.30
CA LEU A 43 35.93 17.35 -6.44
C LEU A 43 34.59 17.92 -6.92
N GLN A 44 34.46 18.08 -8.24
CA GLN A 44 33.22 18.57 -8.86
C GLN A 44 32.06 17.56 -8.75
N ASP A 45 32.33 16.25 -8.61
CA ASP A 45 31.32 15.21 -8.50
C ASP A 45 30.73 15.07 -7.07
N ARG A 46 31.38 15.70 -6.09
CA ARG A 46 30.99 15.55 -4.67
C ARG A 46 29.60 16.10 -4.36
N ALA A 47 29.27 17.25 -4.94
CA ALA A 47 27.92 17.79 -4.79
C ALA A 47 26.87 16.92 -5.49
N ALA A 48 27.21 16.39 -6.66
CA ALA A 48 26.35 15.43 -7.37
C ALA A 48 26.21 14.12 -6.58
N GLN A 49 27.26 13.66 -5.88
CA GLN A 49 27.20 12.50 -5.00
C GLN A 49 26.19 12.71 -3.84
N ASP A 50 26.27 13.86 -3.17
CA ASP A 50 25.36 14.18 -2.08
C ASP A 50 23.90 14.28 -2.56
N ALA A 51 23.67 14.96 -3.68
CA ALA A 51 22.35 15.07 -4.29
C ALA A 51 21.79 13.71 -4.74
N CYS A 52 22.62 12.85 -5.31
CA CYS A 52 22.28 11.48 -5.68
C CYS A 52 21.84 10.67 -4.44
N GLN A 53 22.64 10.69 -3.35
CA GLN A 53 22.30 9.98 -2.12
C GLN A 53 20.97 10.48 -1.52
N LYS A 54 20.76 11.78 -1.54
CA LYS A 54 19.50 12.39 -1.10
C LYS A 54 18.31 11.94 -1.93
N ALA A 55 18.45 11.89 -3.26
CA ALA A 55 17.40 11.41 -4.17
C ALA A 55 17.06 9.93 -3.93
N ILE A 56 18.07 9.07 -3.71
CA ILE A 56 17.87 7.66 -3.38
C ILE A 56 17.08 7.50 -2.08
N ASP A 57 17.45 8.24 -1.04
CA ASP A 57 16.82 8.13 0.27
C ASP A 57 15.39 8.66 0.28
N ILE A 58 15.13 9.77 -0.41
CA ILE A 58 13.77 10.31 -0.58
C ILE A 58 12.89 9.31 -1.35
N PHE A 59 13.41 8.74 -2.44
CA PHE A 59 12.72 7.70 -3.19
C PHE A 59 12.41 6.48 -2.30
N ALA A 60 13.40 6.00 -1.54
CA ALA A 60 13.24 4.87 -0.63
C ALA A 60 12.22 5.14 0.49
N PHE A 61 12.14 6.39 0.97
CA PHE A 61 11.19 6.79 1.99
C PHE A 61 9.75 6.94 1.46
N MET A 62 9.59 7.43 0.23
CA MET A 62 8.29 7.76 -0.35
C MET A 62 7.57 6.57 -1.00
N THR A 63 8.29 5.70 -1.71
CA THR A 63 7.67 4.67 -2.55
C THR A 63 6.84 3.62 -1.81
N PRO A 64 7.18 3.18 -0.57
CA PRO A 64 6.32 2.26 0.18
C PRO A 64 4.97 2.89 0.53
N GLN A 65 4.93 4.18 0.77
CA GLN A 65 3.70 4.92 1.09
C GLN A 65 2.75 4.95 -0.12
N LEU A 66 3.29 5.17 -1.32
CA LEU A 66 2.52 5.09 -2.57
C LEU A 66 1.96 3.68 -2.77
N GLY A 67 2.75 2.65 -2.51
CA GLY A 67 2.31 1.25 -2.56
C GLY A 67 1.14 0.96 -1.63
N ILE A 68 1.18 1.46 -0.38
CA ILE A 68 0.09 1.30 0.59
C ILE A 68 -1.19 1.98 0.10
N GLY A 69 -1.09 3.22 -0.38
CA GLY A 69 -2.23 3.96 -0.93
C GLY A 69 -2.85 3.25 -2.14
N LEU A 70 -2.02 2.62 -2.98
CA LEU A 70 -2.47 1.91 -4.18
C LEU A 70 -3.20 0.60 -3.85
N VAL A 71 -2.68 -0.18 -2.90
CA VAL A 71 -3.22 -1.52 -2.61
C VAL A 71 -4.41 -1.46 -1.67
N GLY A 72 -4.36 -0.65 -0.61
CA GLY A 72 -5.35 -0.69 0.47
C GLY A 72 -5.37 -2.04 1.19
N GLY A 73 -6.52 -2.40 1.76
CA GLY A 73 -6.74 -3.66 2.48
C GLY A 73 -7.47 -4.69 1.66
N ASN A 74 -8.77 -4.77 1.86
CA ASN A 74 -9.63 -5.72 1.18
C ASN A 74 -9.73 -5.40 -0.33
N ALA A 75 -9.51 -6.39 -1.18
CA ALA A 75 -9.67 -6.22 -2.63
C ALA A 75 -11.12 -5.94 -3.04
N MET A 76 -12.08 -6.37 -2.22
CA MET A 76 -13.50 -6.05 -2.36
C MET A 76 -14.03 -5.47 -1.06
N LEU A 77 -13.94 -4.17 -0.94
CA LEU A 77 -14.29 -3.42 0.26
C LEU A 77 -15.66 -3.83 0.83
N GLY A 78 -15.69 -4.15 2.13
CA GLY A 78 -16.92 -4.53 2.85
C GLY A 78 -17.46 -5.93 2.54
N THR A 79 -16.63 -6.84 1.97
CA THR A 79 -17.07 -8.20 1.63
C THR A 79 -16.01 -9.23 2.01
N GLY A 80 -16.39 -10.22 2.82
CA GLY A 80 -15.48 -11.30 3.22
C GLY A 80 -15.46 -12.49 2.27
N GLY A 81 -16.53 -12.72 1.50
CA GLY A 81 -16.72 -13.90 0.65
C GLY A 81 -16.71 -13.62 -0.84
N ALA A 82 -16.77 -14.68 -1.64
CA ALA A 82 -16.93 -14.61 -3.09
C ALA A 82 -18.38 -14.28 -3.47
N LEU A 83 -18.62 -13.91 -4.75
CA LEU A 83 -19.93 -13.47 -5.25
C LEU A 83 -20.95 -14.60 -5.44
N GLY A 84 -20.46 -15.82 -5.68
CA GLY A 84 -21.35 -16.98 -5.78
C GLY A 84 -21.71 -17.42 -7.20
N GLY A 85 -20.87 -17.13 -8.20
CA GLY A 85 -20.92 -17.76 -9.51
C GLY A 85 -21.29 -16.85 -10.68
N ILE A 86 -21.49 -17.49 -11.85
CA ILE A 86 -21.73 -16.79 -13.12
C ILE A 86 -23.00 -15.91 -13.04
N GLY A 87 -22.93 -14.72 -13.62
CA GLY A 87 -23.99 -13.71 -13.60
C GLY A 87 -23.97 -12.81 -12.37
N ARG A 88 -23.19 -13.15 -11.35
CA ARG A 88 -22.97 -12.26 -10.20
C ARG A 88 -21.85 -11.28 -10.49
N PHE A 89 -22.09 -10.03 -10.17
CA PHE A 89 -21.09 -8.98 -10.32
C PHE A 89 -21.18 -7.96 -9.20
N SER A 90 -20.11 -7.22 -9.02
CA SER A 90 -20.07 -6.06 -8.14
C SER A 90 -19.11 -5.03 -8.72
N ILE A 91 -19.56 -3.79 -8.89
CA ILE A 91 -18.77 -2.66 -9.38
C ILE A 91 -18.86 -1.55 -8.34
N GLY A 92 -17.77 -0.86 -8.08
CA GLY A 92 -17.76 0.21 -7.10
C GLY A 92 -16.67 1.23 -7.32
N VAL A 93 -16.81 2.33 -6.61
CA VAL A 93 -15.80 3.36 -6.47
C VAL A 93 -15.22 3.30 -5.06
N ARG A 94 -13.92 3.52 -4.94
CA ARG A 94 -13.18 3.47 -3.70
C ARG A 94 -12.20 4.63 -3.62
N GLY A 95 -12.11 5.25 -2.46
CA GLY A 95 -11.03 6.16 -2.08
C GLY A 95 -10.18 5.52 -1.00
N ASN A 96 -8.90 5.29 -1.30
CA ASN A 96 -7.91 4.91 -0.29
C ASN A 96 -7.19 6.17 0.16
N ALA A 97 -7.02 6.36 1.46
CA ALA A 97 -6.28 7.48 2.02
C ALA A 97 -5.27 7.00 3.06
N ILE A 98 -4.04 7.48 2.95
CA ILE A 98 -3.00 7.31 3.95
C ILE A 98 -2.65 8.65 4.57
N ARG A 99 -2.25 8.64 5.83
CA ARG A 99 -1.55 9.77 6.43
C ARG A 99 -0.09 9.68 6.02
N GLY A 100 0.20 10.17 4.80
CA GLY A 100 1.53 10.16 4.22
C GLY A 100 2.49 11.08 4.96
N ARG A 101 3.74 10.71 4.97
CA ARG A 101 4.87 11.45 5.54
C ARG A 101 5.70 11.99 4.39
N VAL A 102 5.58 13.29 4.11
CA VAL A 102 6.26 13.94 2.99
C VAL A 102 7.49 14.68 3.49
N PRO A 103 8.71 14.32 3.03
CA PRO A 103 9.92 15.06 3.38
C PRO A 103 9.88 16.49 2.87
N GLN A 104 10.35 17.41 3.70
CA GLN A 104 10.49 18.82 3.34
C GLN A 104 11.82 19.03 2.61
N VAL A 105 11.79 19.03 1.29
CA VAL A 105 12.99 19.10 0.43
C VAL A 105 13.35 20.52 -0.01
N ALA A 106 12.54 21.51 0.30
CA ALA A 106 12.69 22.90 -0.17
C ALA A 106 14.00 23.59 0.25
N ASN A 107 14.70 23.07 1.28
CA ASN A 107 15.93 23.64 1.82
C ASN A 107 17.12 22.66 1.70
N VAL A 108 17.07 21.76 0.74
CA VAL A 108 18.11 20.73 0.56
C VAL A 108 19.19 21.29 -0.37
N ASN A 109 20.23 21.88 0.23
CA ASN A 109 21.41 22.27 -0.52
C ASN A 109 22.38 21.09 -0.57
N PRO A 110 22.80 20.63 -1.76
CA PRO A 110 23.84 19.61 -1.87
C PRO A 110 25.17 20.09 -1.27
N ALA A 111 25.78 19.22 -0.48
CA ALA A 111 27.09 19.53 0.14
C ALA A 111 28.23 19.37 -0.88
N VAL A 112 29.09 20.34 -0.98
CA VAL A 112 30.26 20.34 -1.89
C VAL A 112 31.39 19.40 -1.45
N THR A 113 31.29 18.86 -0.24
CA THR A 113 32.31 17.99 0.36
C THR A 113 32.05 16.49 0.13
N GLY A 114 30.99 16.13 -0.56
CA GLY A 114 30.52 14.77 -0.76
C GLY A 114 29.23 14.51 0.04
N ALA A 115 28.75 13.27 0.03
CA ALA A 115 27.50 12.93 0.71
C ALA A 115 27.59 13.19 2.23
N VAL A 116 26.78 14.13 2.69
CA VAL A 116 26.67 14.52 4.10
C VAL A 116 25.30 14.08 4.62
N ARG A 117 25.28 13.42 5.76
CA ARG A 117 24.06 13.01 6.40
C ARG A 117 23.21 14.23 6.78
N SER A 118 21.99 14.26 6.27
CA SER A 118 21.00 15.31 6.54
C SER A 118 19.81 14.73 7.28
N ASP A 119 19.16 15.54 8.11
CA ASP A 119 17.86 15.21 8.71
C ASP A 119 16.77 16.06 8.08
N TYR A 120 15.84 15.43 7.38
CA TYR A 120 14.73 16.10 6.72
C TYR A 120 13.57 16.28 7.69
N GLY A 121 13.02 17.48 7.76
CA GLY A 121 11.71 17.71 8.32
C GLY A 121 10.65 16.87 7.58
N VAL A 122 9.64 16.38 8.29
CA VAL A 122 8.57 15.58 7.70
C VAL A 122 7.23 16.23 7.99
N SER A 123 6.45 16.50 6.95
CA SER A 123 5.06 16.94 7.06
C SER A 123 4.11 15.76 6.87
N ASN A 124 3.03 15.73 7.68
CA ASN A 124 1.97 14.74 7.48
C ASN A 124 0.95 15.29 6.49
N GLN A 125 0.73 14.60 5.40
CA GLN A 125 -0.26 14.96 4.38
C GLN A 125 -1.18 13.78 4.10
N MET A 126 -2.46 14.08 3.83
CA MET A 126 -3.38 13.04 3.36
C MET A 126 -3.11 12.77 1.88
N VAL A 127 -2.70 11.55 1.58
CA VAL A 127 -2.52 11.09 0.19
C VAL A 127 -3.65 10.14 -0.12
N GLY A 128 -4.49 10.53 -1.08
CA GLY A 128 -5.65 9.75 -1.51
C GLY A 128 -5.50 9.26 -2.94
N LEU A 129 -5.84 7.99 -3.19
CA LEU A 129 -5.88 7.39 -4.52
C LEU A 129 -7.29 6.85 -4.79
N PRO A 130 -8.07 7.50 -5.66
CA PRO A 130 -9.35 6.98 -6.08
C PRO A 130 -9.18 5.82 -7.07
N ALA A 131 -10.07 4.83 -6.96
CA ALA A 131 -10.10 3.68 -7.84
C ALA A 131 -11.54 3.27 -8.14
N VAL A 132 -11.73 2.68 -9.31
CA VAL A 132 -12.92 1.91 -9.66
C VAL A 132 -12.56 0.43 -9.55
N GLU A 133 -13.42 -0.35 -8.92
CA GLU A 133 -13.21 -1.77 -8.70
C GLU A 133 -14.38 -2.57 -9.24
N GLY A 134 -14.07 -3.70 -9.88
CA GLY A 134 -15.05 -4.66 -10.39
C GLY A 134 -14.71 -6.07 -9.92
N ALA A 135 -15.75 -6.87 -9.69
CA ALA A 135 -15.63 -8.29 -9.47
C ALA A 135 -16.72 -9.03 -10.24
N PHE A 136 -16.36 -10.17 -10.80
CA PHE A 136 -17.24 -11.02 -11.59
C PHE A 136 -17.13 -12.47 -11.09
N GLY A 137 -18.27 -13.06 -10.76
CA GLY A 137 -18.34 -14.46 -10.36
C GLY A 137 -18.10 -15.38 -11.55
N LEU A 138 -17.10 -16.26 -11.44
CA LEU A 138 -16.77 -17.25 -12.45
C LEU A 138 -17.31 -18.64 -12.11
N PHE A 139 -17.29 -18.98 -10.81
CA PHE A 139 -17.76 -20.25 -10.30
C PHE A 139 -18.40 -20.09 -8.94
N GLY A 140 -19.58 -20.69 -8.74
CA GLY A 140 -20.39 -20.56 -7.52
C GLY A 140 -19.95 -21.45 -6.35
N GLY A 141 -18.95 -22.31 -6.60
CA GLY A 141 -18.49 -23.29 -5.61
C GLY A 141 -19.27 -24.60 -5.64
N VAL A 142 -18.82 -25.52 -4.81
CA VAL A 142 -19.47 -26.82 -4.60
C VAL A 142 -20.30 -26.78 -3.32
N PRO A 143 -21.47 -27.43 -3.28
CA PRO A 143 -22.28 -27.51 -2.07
C PRO A 143 -21.51 -28.17 -0.92
N LEU A 144 -21.57 -27.55 0.26
CA LEU A 144 -20.95 -28.04 1.49
C LEU A 144 -21.94 -27.85 2.65
N GLY A 145 -22.87 -28.81 2.81
CA GLY A 145 -23.91 -28.70 3.80
C GLY A 145 -24.81 -27.47 3.61
N VAL A 146 -24.78 -26.55 4.56
CA VAL A 146 -25.58 -25.30 4.55
C VAL A 146 -24.92 -24.14 3.80
N THR A 147 -23.76 -24.36 3.18
CA THR A 147 -22.99 -23.36 2.45
C THR A 147 -22.41 -23.93 1.16
N HIS A 148 -21.61 -23.12 0.45
CA HIS A 148 -20.80 -23.55 -0.68
C HIS A 148 -19.32 -23.27 -0.38
N ALA A 149 -18.44 -24.02 -1.00
CA ALA A 149 -17.00 -23.86 -0.90
C ALA A 149 -16.35 -23.76 -2.29
N LEU A 150 -15.14 -23.19 -2.36
CA LEU A 150 -14.32 -23.09 -3.56
C LEU A 150 -14.94 -22.23 -4.69
N ALA A 151 -15.74 -21.23 -4.33
CA ALA A 151 -16.23 -20.25 -5.29
C ALA A 151 -15.08 -19.40 -5.85
N ILE A 152 -15.19 -18.97 -7.12
CA ILE A 152 -14.11 -18.22 -7.81
C ILE A 152 -14.68 -16.95 -8.40
N ASP A 153 -13.98 -15.83 -8.18
CA ASP A 153 -14.25 -14.55 -8.84
C ASP A 153 -13.00 -14.00 -9.55
N ALA A 154 -13.22 -13.32 -10.66
CA ALA A 154 -12.25 -12.44 -11.29
C ALA A 154 -12.38 -11.02 -10.72
N LEU A 155 -11.25 -10.37 -10.49
CA LEU A 155 -11.18 -9.00 -9.97
C LEU A 155 -10.49 -8.09 -10.98
N LEU A 156 -11.05 -6.89 -11.15
CA LEU A 156 -10.49 -5.81 -11.97
C LEU A 156 -10.48 -4.53 -11.15
N SER A 157 -9.53 -3.66 -11.42
CA SER A 157 -9.50 -2.32 -10.84
C SER A 157 -8.87 -1.33 -11.80
N ALA A 158 -9.26 -0.06 -11.68
CA ALA A 158 -8.64 1.05 -12.38
C ALA A 158 -8.34 2.14 -11.36
N THR A 159 -7.08 2.49 -11.19
CA THR A 159 -6.63 3.54 -10.27
C THR A 159 -6.35 4.80 -11.05
N TYR A 160 -6.83 5.93 -10.55
CA TYR A 160 -6.63 7.24 -11.15
C TYR A 160 -5.65 8.06 -10.29
N VAL A 161 -4.67 8.67 -10.93
CA VAL A 161 -3.71 9.59 -10.32
C VAL A 161 -3.85 10.93 -11.02
N PRO A 162 -4.17 12.02 -10.32
CA PRO A 162 -4.24 13.34 -10.93
C PRO A 162 -2.85 13.94 -11.17
N GLU A 163 -2.68 14.65 -12.26
CA GLU A 163 -1.53 15.54 -12.46
C GLU A 163 -1.73 16.81 -11.64
N PHE A 164 -0.66 17.35 -11.12
CA PHE A 164 -0.71 18.66 -10.48
C PHE A 164 0.62 19.40 -10.64
N THR A 165 0.55 20.71 -10.66
CA THR A 165 1.71 21.60 -10.67
C THR A 165 1.54 22.63 -9.57
N SER A 166 2.57 22.79 -8.77
CA SER A 166 2.71 23.85 -7.75
C SER A 166 4.02 24.59 -8.02
N ASN A 167 4.23 25.74 -7.37
CA ASN A 167 5.33 26.65 -7.65
C ASN A 167 6.72 25.97 -7.76
N ASN A 168 6.98 24.91 -6.97
CA ASN A 168 8.29 24.28 -6.88
C ASN A 168 8.27 22.77 -7.19
N VAL A 169 7.10 22.20 -7.49
CA VAL A 169 6.96 20.75 -7.77
C VAL A 169 5.94 20.56 -8.88
N ALA A 170 6.35 19.86 -9.92
CA ALA A 170 5.48 19.40 -10.99
C ALA A 170 5.40 17.86 -10.97
N VAL A 171 4.17 17.33 -10.97
CA VAL A 171 3.90 15.92 -11.11
C VAL A 171 3.21 15.70 -12.44
N SER A 172 3.86 14.97 -13.32
CA SER A 172 3.35 14.62 -14.64
C SER A 172 3.24 13.10 -14.83
N LEU A 173 2.29 12.68 -15.65
CA LEU A 173 2.00 11.27 -15.93
C LEU A 173 2.13 11.01 -17.42
N PRO A 174 3.34 10.75 -17.94
CA PRO A 174 3.59 10.60 -19.37
C PRO A 174 2.82 9.46 -20.02
N ASP A 175 2.46 8.42 -19.26
CA ASP A 175 1.71 7.25 -19.71
C ASP A 175 0.20 7.36 -19.41
N GLY A 176 -0.29 8.55 -19.03
CA GLY A 176 -1.67 8.82 -18.66
C GLY A 176 -1.98 8.54 -17.20
N SER A 177 -3.11 9.08 -16.74
CA SER A 177 -3.52 9.10 -15.33
C SER A 177 -4.19 7.82 -14.85
N LEU A 178 -4.48 6.86 -15.72
CA LEU A 178 -5.23 5.65 -15.39
C LEU A 178 -4.37 4.40 -15.52
N LYS A 179 -4.43 3.52 -14.52
CA LYS A 179 -3.78 2.20 -14.57
C LYS A 179 -4.72 1.10 -14.14
N VAL A 180 -4.73 0.02 -14.93
CA VAL A 180 -5.59 -1.15 -14.68
C VAL A 180 -4.84 -2.16 -13.83
N GLY A 181 -5.54 -2.73 -12.85
CA GLY A 181 -5.09 -3.86 -12.04
C GLY A 181 -6.05 -5.05 -12.20
N PHE A 182 -5.56 -6.23 -11.89
CA PHE A 182 -6.34 -7.46 -11.99
C PHE A 182 -6.00 -8.43 -10.86
N GLY A 183 -6.89 -9.37 -10.64
CA GLY A 183 -6.71 -10.38 -9.60
C GLY A 183 -7.75 -11.48 -9.65
N GLY A 184 -7.70 -12.34 -8.63
CA GLY A 184 -8.67 -13.39 -8.42
C GLY A 184 -8.96 -13.60 -6.95
N ARG A 185 -10.15 -14.09 -6.66
CA ARG A 185 -10.58 -14.44 -5.31
C ARG A 185 -11.11 -15.87 -5.30
N LEU A 186 -10.63 -16.64 -4.35
CA LEU A 186 -11.12 -17.98 -4.03
C LEU A 186 -11.91 -17.90 -2.73
N GLY A 187 -13.22 -18.14 -2.80
CA GLY A 187 -14.09 -18.28 -1.64
C GLY A 187 -13.94 -19.68 -1.05
N LEU A 188 -13.18 -19.79 0.03
CA LEU A 188 -12.98 -21.07 0.70
C LEU A 188 -14.27 -21.59 1.35
N ILE A 189 -15.03 -20.68 1.95
CA ILE A 189 -16.35 -20.91 2.56
C ILE A 189 -17.22 -19.71 2.19
N MET A 190 -18.40 -19.98 1.68
CA MET A 190 -19.40 -18.94 1.40
C MET A 190 -20.18 -18.62 2.67
N GLU A 191 -20.65 -17.38 2.76
CA GLU A 191 -21.51 -16.97 3.87
C GLU A 191 -22.84 -17.70 3.85
N SER A 192 -23.28 -18.15 5.03
CA SER A 192 -24.65 -18.66 5.25
C SER A 192 -25.23 -18.04 6.52
N LEU A 193 -26.44 -18.42 6.93
CA LEU A 193 -27.03 -17.91 8.18
C LEU A 193 -26.12 -18.17 9.40
N VAL A 194 -25.43 -19.30 9.44
CA VAL A 194 -24.63 -19.75 10.60
C VAL A 194 -23.13 -19.67 10.38
N THR A 195 -22.65 -19.71 9.13
CA THR A 195 -21.22 -19.70 8.83
C THR A 195 -20.75 -18.31 8.34
N PRO A 196 -19.62 -17.80 8.80
CA PRO A 196 -18.96 -16.66 8.17
C PRO A 196 -18.41 -17.06 6.80
N SER A 197 -18.25 -16.11 5.91
CA SER A 197 -17.46 -16.30 4.68
C SER A 197 -15.98 -16.26 4.99
N VAL A 198 -15.19 -17.05 4.23
CA VAL A 198 -13.73 -17.00 4.25
C VAL A 198 -13.24 -17.03 2.81
N SER A 199 -12.35 -16.12 2.47
CA SER A 199 -11.77 -16.05 1.12
C SER A 199 -10.27 -15.79 1.13
N LEU A 200 -9.62 -16.21 0.05
CA LEU A 200 -8.24 -15.90 -0.28
C LEU A 200 -8.22 -15.10 -1.58
N THR A 201 -7.55 -13.97 -1.59
CA THR A 201 -7.48 -13.08 -2.74
C THR A 201 -6.03 -12.82 -3.15
N TYR A 202 -5.79 -12.82 -4.44
CA TYR A 202 -4.57 -12.29 -5.05
C TYR A 202 -4.92 -11.11 -5.94
N LEU A 203 -4.17 -10.01 -5.80
CA LEU A 203 -4.40 -8.79 -6.55
C LEU A 203 -3.08 -8.19 -7.00
N LYS A 204 -3.04 -7.74 -8.25
CA LYS A 204 -1.93 -7.00 -8.83
C LYS A 204 -2.41 -5.63 -9.29
N ARG A 205 -1.77 -4.57 -8.80
CA ARG A 205 -2.07 -3.18 -9.15
C ARG A 205 -0.76 -2.46 -9.42
N ASP A 206 -0.74 -1.65 -10.46
CA ASP A 206 0.43 -0.85 -10.82
C ASP A 206 0.05 0.64 -10.75
N LEU A 207 1.01 1.48 -10.33
CA LEU A 207 0.86 2.93 -10.40
C LEU A 207 1.17 3.37 -11.85
N PRO A 208 0.47 4.37 -12.41
CA PRO A 208 0.92 5.02 -13.64
C PRO A 208 2.34 5.54 -13.47
N SER A 209 3.13 5.49 -14.55
CA SER A 209 4.47 6.07 -14.56
C SER A 209 4.37 7.56 -14.24
N THR A 210 5.03 7.97 -13.18
CA THR A 210 4.92 9.33 -12.64
C THR A 210 6.29 9.99 -12.70
N SER A 211 6.35 11.24 -13.11
CA SER A 211 7.58 12.03 -13.08
C SER A 211 7.40 13.21 -12.15
N ILE A 212 8.39 13.44 -11.30
CA ILE A 212 8.42 14.54 -10.35
C ILE A 212 9.66 15.35 -10.63
N VAL A 213 9.49 16.65 -10.85
CA VAL A 213 10.55 17.62 -10.96
C VAL A 213 10.38 18.61 -9.81
N ALA A 214 11.43 18.79 -9.03
CA ALA A 214 11.48 19.74 -7.94
C ALA A 214 12.65 20.69 -8.14
N THR A 215 12.39 21.99 -8.04
CA THR A 215 13.37 23.06 -8.13
C THR A 215 13.58 23.68 -6.75
N SER A 216 14.81 23.74 -6.29
CA SER A 216 15.19 24.41 -5.03
C SER A 216 16.30 25.47 -5.32
N GLY A 217 15.90 26.73 -5.33
CA GLY A 217 16.78 27.81 -5.76
C GLY A 217 17.15 27.66 -7.26
N ASN A 218 18.43 27.44 -7.53
CA ASN A 218 18.94 27.19 -8.88
C ASN A 218 19.20 25.70 -9.15
N ASP A 219 18.94 24.82 -8.18
CA ASP A 219 19.18 23.39 -8.29
C ASP A 219 17.91 22.66 -8.71
N ASP A 220 18.06 21.69 -9.61
CA ASP A 220 16.96 20.86 -10.07
C ASP A 220 17.19 19.39 -9.66
N ILE A 221 16.17 18.80 -9.08
CA ILE A 221 16.10 17.37 -8.81
C ILE A 221 14.95 16.79 -9.61
N SER A 222 15.24 15.88 -10.51
CA SER A 222 14.24 15.20 -11.30
C SER A 222 14.22 13.71 -10.97
N VAL A 223 13.04 13.18 -10.72
CA VAL A 223 12.82 11.73 -10.58
C VAL A 223 11.74 11.36 -11.58
N THR A 224 12.15 10.68 -12.65
CA THR A 224 11.29 10.36 -13.78
C THR A 224 10.99 8.86 -13.84
N GLY A 225 9.85 8.51 -14.44
CA GLY A 225 9.47 7.11 -14.61
C GLY A 225 9.24 6.38 -13.30
N ILE A 226 8.76 7.07 -12.26
CA ILE A 226 8.43 6.43 -10.98
C ILE A 226 7.29 5.45 -11.24
N GLY A 227 7.61 4.16 -11.25
CA GLY A 227 6.66 3.07 -11.33
C GLY A 227 6.64 2.30 -10.02
N VAL A 228 5.45 2.02 -9.49
CA VAL A 228 5.25 1.15 -8.34
C VAL A 228 4.37 0.00 -8.77
N LYS A 229 4.95 -1.19 -8.88
CA LYS A 229 4.23 -2.42 -9.14
C LYS A 229 3.92 -3.10 -7.82
N THR A 230 2.66 -3.46 -7.63
CA THR A 230 2.25 -4.10 -6.38
C THR A 230 1.63 -5.47 -6.64
N SER A 231 1.86 -6.39 -5.72
CA SER A 231 1.12 -7.63 -5.62
C SER A 231 0.72 -7.87 -4.17
N ALA A 232 -0.51 -8.32 -3.97
CA ALA A 232 -1.09 -8.49 -2.64
C ALA A 232 -1.79 -9.84 -2.50
N TRP A 233 -1.53 -10.51 -1.40
CA TRP A 233 -2.29 -11.67 -0.95
C TRP A 233 -3.11 -11.29 0.28
N ARG A 234 -4.38 -11.69 0.32
CA ARG A 234 -5.31 -11.41 1.42
C ARG A 234 -6.07 -12.66 1.80
N ALA A 235 -6.09 -12.96 3.09
CA ALA A 235 -7.09 -13.83 3.71
C ALA A 235 -8.11 -12.94 4.41
N VAL A 236 -9.38 -13.14 4.12
CA VAL A 236 -10.48 -12.32 4.65
C VAL A 236 -11.58 -13.23 5.18
N ALA A 237 -12.04 -12.94 6.38
CA ALA A 237 -13.23 -13.55 6.96
C ALA A 237 -14.29 -12.47 7.18
N GLY A 238 -15.55 -12.74 6.87
CA GLY A 238 -16.62 -11.76 7.02
C GLY A 238 -17.96 -12.37 7.32
N LYS A 239 -18.81 -11.56 7.94
CA LYS A 239 -20.18 -11.93 8.28
C LYS A 239 -21.09 -10.72 8.15
N SER A 240 -22.28 -10.95 7.60
CA SER A 240 -23.34 -9.95 7.52
C SER A 240 -24.51 -10.37 8.41
N VAL A 241 -25.08 -9.41 9.14
CA VAL A 241 -26.28 -9.59 9.96
C VAL A 241 -27.23 -8.43 9.67
N GLY A 242 -28.36 -8.74 9.02
CA GLY A 242 -29.28 -7.71 8.51
C GLY A 242 -28.57 -6.78 7.52
N PHE A 243 -28.60 -5.48 7.81
CA PHE A 243 -27.96 -4.46 6.96
C PHE A 243 -26.45 -4.27 7.27
N PHE A 244 -25.95 -4.83 8.35
CA PHE A 244 -24.59 -4.62 8.80
C PHE A 244 -23.68 -5.76 8.36
N GLY A 245 -22.50 -5.42 7.86
CA GLY A 245 -21.45 -6.37 7.56
C GLY A 245 -20.16 -5.99 8.26
N LEU A 246 -19.42 -6.99 8.72
CA LEU A 246 -18.08 -6.87 9.27
C LEU A 246 -17.18 -7.86 8.54
N ALA A 247 -16.00 -7.40 8.13
CA ALA A 247 -14.96 -8.28 7.63
C ALA A 247 -13.62 -7.93 8.27
N LEU A 248 -12.81 -8.95 8.53
CA LEU A 248 -11.47 -8.83 9.06
C LEU A 248 -10.53 -9.54 8.10
N GLY A 249 -9.38 -8.95 7.85
CA GLY A 249 -8.41 -9.54 6.95
C GLY A 249 -6.97 -9.25 7.31
N ALA A 250 -6.12 -10.11 6.79
CA ALA A 250 -4.68 -9.96 6.86
C ALA A 250 -4.03 -10.49 5.59
N GLY A 251 -2.81 -10.01 5.30
CA GLY A 251 -2.07 -10.48 4.15
C GLY A 251 -0.69 -9.88 4.02
N LYS A 252 -0.10 -10.12 2.86
CA LYS A 252 1.22 -9.60 2.50
C LYS A 252 1.16 -8.81 1.20
N ASP A 253 1.83 -7.67 1.21
CA ASP A 253 2.00 -6.77 0.07
C ASP A 253 3.46 -6.77 -0.35
N SER A 254 3.71 -6.92 -1.63
CA SER A 254 5.02 -6.72 -2.24
C SER A 254 4.97 -5.48 -3.13
N TYR A 255 5.90 -4.56 -2.92
CA TYR A 255 6.08 -3.35 -3.70
C TYR A 255 7.41 -3.43 -4.44
N ASP A 256 7.40 -3.35 -5.76
CA ASP A 256 8.57 -3.23 -6.63
C ASP A 256 8.52 -1.84 -7.27
N SER A 257 9.36 -0.95 -6.78
CA SER A 257 9.40 0.46 -7.18
C SER A 257 10.66 0.74 -7.97
N ARG A 258 10.52 1.47 -9.09
CA ARG A 258 11.63 1.87 -9.95
C ARG A 258 11.45 3.31 -10.40
N ALA A 259 12.56 4.00 -10.63
CA ALA A 259 12.60 5.33 -11.21
C ALA A 259 13.98 5.61 -11.79
N THR A 260 14.09 6.72 -12.50
CA THR A 260 15.38 7.31 -12.91
C THR A 260 15.53 8.67 -12.23
N GLY A 261 16.57 8.84 -11.44
CA GLY A 261 16.92 10.10 -10.81
C GLY A 261 17.98 10.85 -11.63
N ALA A 262 17.84 12.15 -11.75
CA ALA A 262 18.90 13.05 -12.24
C ALA A 262 18.89 14.33 -11.40
N VAL A 263 20.05 14.92 -11.22
CA VAL A 263 20.23 16.14 -10.43
C VAL A 263 21.05 17.14 -11.22
N ARG A 264 20.71 18.41 -11.10
CA ARG A 264 21.53 19.52 -11.57
C ARG A 264 21.81 20.42 -10.38
N VAL A 265 23.08 20.61 -10.08
CA VAL A 265 23.53 21.46 -8.98
C VAL A 265 24.26 22.65 -9.55
N ASN A 266 23.80 23.85 -9.24
CA ASN A 266 24.39 25.11 -9.69
C ASN A 266 25.16 25.76 -8.55
N GLN A 267 26.48 25.84 -8.68
CA GLN A 267 27.37 26.45 -7.71
C GLN A 267 28.01 27.71 -8.31
N GLY A 268 27.35 28.83 -8.16
CA GLY A 268 27.76 30.10 -8.77
C GLY A 268 27.77 30.03 -10.29
N ALA A 269 28.95 30.10 -10.91
CA ALA A 269 29.11 30.01 -12.37
C ALA A 269 29.26 28.56 -12.89
N ILE A 270 29.30 27.56 -12.01
CA ILE A 270 29.52 26.16 -12.38
C ILE A 270 28.18 25.39 -12.21
N SER A 271 27.79 24.70 -13.26
CA SER A 271 26.68 23.74 -13.21
C SER A 271 27.25 22.32 -13.30
N VAL A 272 26.82 21.45 -12.36
CA VAL A 272 27.21 20.04 -12.33
C VAL A 272 25.96 19.20 -12.53
N ASP A 273 25.92 18.46 -13.62
CA ASP A 273 24.89 17.49 -13.90
C ASP A 273 25.30 16.12 -13.35
N GLY A 274 24.43 15.51 -12.54
CA GLY A 274 24.61 14.17 -12.01
C GLY A 274 23.46 13.24 -12.44
N GLY A 275 23.83 12.05 -12.87
CA GLY A 275 22.89 11.04 -13.36
C GLY A 275 22.99 10.77 -14.87
N PRO A 276 22.06 9.98 -15.44
CA PRO A 276 20.91 9.37 -14.76
C PRO A 276 21.29 8.23 -13.78
N TYR A 277 20.63 8.18 -12.63
CA TYR A 277 20.80 7.12 -11.64
C TYR A 277 19.58 6.21 -11.64
N ALA A 278 19.79 4.90 -11.76
CA ALA A 278 18.71 3.93 -11.64
C ALA A 278 18.30 3.76 -10.17
N LEU A 279 17.08 4.14 -9.84
CA LEU A 279 16.49 3.97 -8.52
C LEU A 279 15.63 2.72 -8.51
N SER A 280 15.81 1.86 -7.53
CA SER A 280 15.00 0.65 -7.37
C SER A 280 14.87 0.26 -5.90
N GLN A 281 13.68 -0.19 -5.53
CA GLN A 281 13.40 -0.70 -4.20
C GLN A 281 12.36 -1.81 -4.28
N LYS A 282 12.63 -2.92 -3.59
CA LYS A 282 11.66 -4.01 -3.42
C LYS A 282 11.47 -4.28 -1.94
N VAL A 283 10.23 -4.23 -1.48
CA VAL A 283 9.89 -4.47 -0.07
C VAL A 283 8.61 -5.28 0.04
N THR A 284 8.57 -6.18 1.03
CA THR A 284 7.37 -6.93 1.38
C THR A 284 6.91 -6.50 2.76
N ARG A 285 5.61 -6.22 2.90
CA ARG A 285 5.00 -5.72 4.13
C ARG A 285 3.78 -6.56 4.51
N THR A 286 3.48 -6.61 5.79
CA THR A 286 2.26 -7.25 6.33
C THR A 286 1.17 -6.20 6.45
N ASN A 287 -0.03 -6.54 6.02
CA ASN A 287 -1.21 -5.70 6.06
C ASN A 287 -2.29 -6.38 6.90
N MET A 288 -2.92 -5.64 7.80
CA MET A 288 -4.08 -6.07 8.60
C MET A 288 -5.15 -4.99 8.51
N PHE A 289 -6.42 -5.40 8.40
CA PHE A 289 -7.53 -4.47 8.24
C PHE A 289 -8.84 -5.00 8.80
N ALA A 290 -9.75 -4.06 9.02
CA ALA A 290 -11.12 -4.32 9.38
C ALA A 290 -12.04 -3.47 8.50
N ASP A 291 -13.07 -4.09 7.94
CA ASP A 291 -14.12 -3.47 7.14
C ASP A 291 -15.41 -3.43 7.91
N PHE A 292 -16.14 -2.35 7.75
CA PHE A 292 -17.55 -2.23 8.12
C PHE A 292 -18.36 -1.90 6.88
N SER A 293 -19.55 -2.50 6.72
CA SER A 293 -20.42 -2.21 5.59
C SER A 293 -21.89 -2.08 5.98
N LEU A 294 -22.58 -1.23 5.21
CA LEU A 294 -24.04 -1.11 5.21
C LEU A 294 -24.55 -1.67 3.88
N ASN A 295 -25.28 -2.76 3.98
CA ASN A 295 -25.74 -3.55 2.84
C ASN A 295 -27.22 -3.27 2.56
N PHE A 296 -27.52 -2.73 1.39
CA PHE A 296 -28.87 -2.57 0.84
C PHE A 296 -29.03 -3.52 -0.36
N PRO A 297 -30.23 -3.75 -0.89
CA PRO A 297 -30.44 -4.78 -1.92
C PRO A 297 -29.53 -4.70 -3.13
N PHE A 298 -29.18 -3.50 -3.61
CA PHE A 298 -28.32 -3.29 -4.78
C PHE A 298 -27.12 -2.38 -4.51
N ILE A 299 -27.05 -1.77 -3.33
CA ILE A 299 -26.04 -0.78 -2.97
C ILE A 299 -25.39 -1.18 -1.65
N LYS A 300 -24.07 -1.06 -1.61
CA LYS A 300 -23.26 -1.28 -0.40
C LYS A 300 -22.37 -0.08 -0.16
N PHE A 301 -22.48 0.51 1.01
CA PHE A 301 -21.50 1.47 1.53
C PHE A 301 -20.53 0.71 2.41
N ALA A 302 -19.24 0.98 2.26
CA ALA A 302 -18.26 0.34 3.09
C ALA A 302 -17.15 1.30 3.49
N ALA A 303 -16.61 1.08 4.68
CA ALA A 303 -15.46 1.76 5.24
C ALA A 303 -14.47 0.72 5.76
N GLU A 304 -13.18 1.02 5.65
CA GLU A 304 -12.09 0.16 6.07
C GLU A 304 -11.06 0.99 6.82
N ILE A 305 -10.50 0.40 7.85
CA ILE A 305 -9.29 0.87 8.51
C ILE A 305 -8.26 -0.24 8.49
N GLY A 306 -7.01 0.12 8.25
CA GLY A 306 -5.95 -0.87 8.21
C GLY A 306 -4.59 -0.31 8.62
N ARG A 307 -3.66 -1.23 8.80
CA ARG A 307 -2.29 -0.95 9.17
C ARG A 307 -1.34 -1.86 8.40
N VAL A 308 -0.32 -1.23 7.83
CA VAL A 308 0.76 -1.93 7.11
C VAL A 308 2.05 -1.77 7.90
N SER A 309 2.77 -2.86 8.10
CA SER A 309 4.01 -2.91 8.88
C SER A 309 5.01 -3.91 8.32
N GLY A 310 6.24 -3.89 8.83
CA GLY A 310 7.31 -4.78 8.41
C GLY A 310 8.01 -4.31 7.13
N GLY A 311 8.96 -5.10 6.69
CA GLY A 311 9.94 -4.74 5.67
C GLY A 311 11.08 -3.92 6.29
N THR A 312 12.30 -4.08 5.77
CA THR A 312 13.46 -3.31 6.22
C THR A 312 13.89 -2.38 5.10
N ILE A 313 13.94 -1.08 5.39
CA ILE A 313 14.37 -0.04 4.46
C ILE A 313 15.36 0.84 5.20
N ASN A 314 16.61 0.83 4.74
CA ASN A 314 17.65 1.64 5.29
C ASN A 314 17.90 2.86 4.40
N THR A 315 18.05 4.03 5.01
CA THR A 315 18.39 5.28 4.33
C THR A 315 19.63 5.88 4.99
N TYR A 316 20.50 6.51 4.22
CA TYR A 316 21.69 7.21 4.74
C TYR A 316 21.27 8.48 5.48
N ASN A 317 20.35 9.25 4.89
CA ASN A 317 19.75 10.41 5.52
C ASN A 317 18.63 10.00 6.50
N THR A 318 18.27 10.90 7.41
CA THR A 318 17.19 10.70 8.39
C THR A 318 15.98 11.58 8.10
N PHE A 319 14.83 11.28 8.69
CA PHE A 319 13.55 11.92 8.39
C PHE A 319 12.82 12.28 9.70
N SER A 320 13.37 13.21 10.47
CA SER A 320 12.81 13.67 11.77
C SER A 320 12.40 12.50 12.69
N GLY A 321 13.29 11.53 12.83
CA GLY A 321 13.05 10.33 13.63
C GLY A 321 12.03 9.35 13.05
N LYS A 322 11.56 9.53 11.80
CA LYS A 322 10.71 8.59 11.09
C LYS A 322 11.55 7.70 10.18
N ARG A 323 11.18 6.44 10.10
CA ARG A 323 11.83 5.46 9.22
C ARG A 323 10.92 5.14 8.03
N ALA A 324 11.53 4.78 6.90
CA ALA A 324 10.79 4.38 5.69
C ALA A 324 9.98 3.09 5.88
N ASP A 325 10.41 2.23 6.81
CA ASP A 325 9.76 0.97 7.18
C ASP A 325 8.83 1.05 8.41
N ASP A 326 8.62 2.23 8.97
CA ASP A 326 7.64 2.42 10.04
C ASP A 326 6.25 1.94 9.61
N ALA A 327 5.49 1.45 10.59
CA ALA A 327 4.10 1.10 10.36
C ALA A 327 3.27 2.33 9.99
N LEU A 328 2.42 2.18 8.98
CA LEU A 328 1.50 3.21 8.51
C LEU A 328 0.06 2.70 8.54
N SER A 329 -0.84 3.57 8.99
CA SER A 329 -2.28 3.32 8.95
C SER A 329 -2.90 3.97 7.72
N TYR A 330 -3.95 3.34 7.23
CA TYR A 330 -4.75 3.85 6.11
C TYR A 330 -6.23 3.69 6.42
N ALA A 331 -7.04 4.42 5.68
CA ALA A 331 -8.48 4.27 5.68
C ALA A 331 -8.99 4.21 4.23
N SER A 332 -10.07 3.50 4.01
CA SER A 332 -10.73 3.44 2.72
C SER A 332 -12.23 3.64 2.92
N VAL A 333 -12.85 4.29 1.95
CA VAL A 333 -14.31 4.38 1.87
C VAL A 333 -14.75 4.05 0.45
N GLY A 334 -15.92 3.47 0.30
CA GLY A 334 -16.42 3.12 -1.02
C GLY A 334 -17.90 2.88 -1.08
N LEU A 335 -18.39 2.97 -2.31
CA LEU A 335 -19.74 2.68 -2.70
C LEU A 335 -19.71 1.57 -3.76
N ARG A 336 -20.55 0.57 -3.63
CA ARG A 336 -20.62 -0.55 -4.55
C ARG A 336 -22.05 -0.80 -4.96
N ILE A 337 -22.22 -1.22 -6.21
CA ILE A 337 -23.46 -1.75 -6.75
C ILE A 337 -23.22 -3.18 -7.25
N GLY A 338 -24.20 -4.04 -7.11
CA GLY A 338 -24.08 -5.43 -7.57
C GLY A 338 -25.29 -6.25 -7.19
N ASN A 339 -25.31 -7.48 -7.65
CA ASN A 339 -26.36 -8.47 -7.42
C ASN A 339 -25.84 -9.72 -6.71
#